data_df366b02950fb80aa28c9eaf41edd126
#
_entry.id   df366b02950fb80aa28c9eaf41edd126
#
_cell.length_a   1.000
_cell.length_b   1.000
_cell.length_c   1.000
_cell.angle_alpha   90.00
_cell.angle_beta   90.00
_cell.angle_gamma   90.00
#
_symmetry.space_group_name_H-M   'P 1'
#
loop_
_entity.id
_entity.type
_entity.pdbx_description
1 polymer ?
#
loop_
_entity_poly.entity_id
_entity_poly.type
_entity_poly.pdbx_seq_one_letter_code
_entity_poly.pdbx_strand_id
1 'polypeptide(L)'
;REVYVPIPQSSPLQLRRQARVSDGPAAYNPISQPHAGLRPWPTRPLMDQLELAPGQTRFPDDFEDPADIDPNDPTETLIAGSDFDIAILAIPGTALREICQPLTDADPAWRRCLDAMSSCPTLSAQLWTEKTPEQLGWGDMPGITTGHVLPLSTWSDMTHLLPFEEASPYHGHHLLCGPHPITGEPPRDTAMTWLEDHFE
;
A
#
# COMPACT_ATOMS: atom_id res chain seq x y z
N ARG A 1 22.99 5.63 -5.82
CA ARG A 1 23.95 4.50 -5.71
C ARG A 1 23.13 3.28 -5.31
N GLU A 2 22.98 2.37 -6.25
CA GLU A 2 22.43 1.05 -5.95
C GLU A 2 23.40 0.34 -5.02
N VAL A 3 22.91 -0.10 -3.87
CA VAL A 3 23.72 -0.92 -2.94
C VAL A 3 23.42 -2.36 -3.27
N TYR A 4 24.30 -2.96 -4.05
CA TYR A 4 24.26 -4.40 -4.27
C TYR A 4 24.94 -5.09 -3.09
N VAL A 5 24.16 -5.87 -2.34
CA VAL A 5 24.70 -6.74 -1.30
C VAL A 5 24.54 -8.18 -1.78
N PRO A 6 25.65 -8.92 -1.96
CA PRO A 6 25.56 -10.32 -2.32
C PRO A 6 24.87 -11.10 -1.19
N ILE A 7 23.74 -11.72 -1.50
CA ILE A 7 23.09 -12.67 -0.61
C ILE A 7 23.95 -13.94 -0.61
N PRO A 8 24.29 -14.49 0.57
CA PRO A 8 24.98 -15.79 0.60
C PRO A 8 24.17 -16.81 -0.18
N GLN A 9 24.81 -17.57 -1.07
CA GLN A 9 24.15 -18.56 -1.93
C GLN A 9 23.35 -19.65 -1.19
N SER A 10 23.45 -19.68 0.13
CA SER A 10 22.75 -20.62 0.99
C SER A 10 21.52 -20.04 1.74
N SER A 11 21.17 -18.76 1.51
CA SER A 11 20.03 -18.16 2.19
C SER A 11 18.74 -18.41 1.42
N PRO A 12 17.85 -19.30 1.90
CA PRO A 12 16.58 -19.53 1.24
C PRO A 12 15.62 -18.35 1.49
N LEU A 13 14.86 -17.99 0.45
CA LEU A 13 13.72 -17.14 0.59
C LEU A 13 12.49 -18.03 0.85
N GLN A 14 11.81 -17.81 1.96
CA GLN A 14 10.56 -18.50 2.26
C GLN A 14 9.38 -17.63 1.92
N LEU A 15 8.49 -18.15 1.08
CA LEU A 15 7.23 -17.51 0.71
C LEU A 15 6.07 -18.34 1.25
N ARG A 16 5.07 -17.67 1.82
CA ARG A 16 3.81 -18.31 2.20
C ARG A 16 2.81 -18.14 1.07
N ARG A 17 2.17 -19.24 0.67
CA ARG A 17 1.16 -19.23 -0.38
C ARG A 17 -0.21 -18.97 0.22
N GLN A 18 -0.82 -17.85 -0.14
CA GLN A 18 -2.18 -17.48 0.27
C GLN A 18 -3.23 -17.91 -0.76
N ALA A 19 -2.83 -18.21 -1.99
CA ALA A 19 -3.70 -18.68 -3.07
C ALA A 19 -2.88 -19.29 -4.21
N ARG A 20 -3.58 -20.00 -5.12
CA ARG A 20 -3.05 -20.46 -6.40
C ARG A 20 -3.88 -19.88 -7.54
N VAL A 21 -3.25 -19.54 -8.65
CA VAL A 21 -3.96 -19.18 -9.88
C VAL A 21 -4.54 -20.44 -10.52
N SER A 22 -5.82 -20.43 -10.91
CA SER A 22 -6.56 -21.60 -11.38
C SER A 22 -5.93 -22.26 -12.61
N ASP A 23 -5.52 -21.46 -13.60
CA ASP A 23 -4.97 -21.94 -14.87
C ASP A 23 -3.47 -21.66 -14.99
N GLY A 24 -2.79 -21.39 -13.87
CA GLY A 24 -1.38 -21.02 -13.81
C GLY A 24 -1.11 -19.53 -14.04
N PRO A 25 0.15 -19.08 -13.90
CA PRO A 25 0.51 -17.68 -13.87
C PRO A 25 0.13 -16.88 -15.13
N ALA A 26 0.07 -17.53 -16.28
CA ALA A 26 -0.26 -16.88 -17.56
C ALA A 26 -1.76 -16.55 -17.71
N ALA A 27 -2.62 -17.20 -16.93
CA ALA A 27 -4.07 -17.02 -17.01
C ALA A 27 -4.60 -15.96 -16.04
N TYR A 28 -3.86 -15.66 -14.99
CA TYR A 28 -4.30 -14.66 -14.01
C TYR A 28 -4.21 -13.25 -14.57
N ASN A 29 -5.34 -12.57 -14.59
CA ASN A 29 -5.42 -11.16 -14.95
C ASN A 29 -5.91 -10.36 -13.74
N PRO A 30 -5.01 -9.70 -13.01
CA PRO A 30 -5.35 -8.95 -11.81
C PRO A 30 -6.11 -7.65 -12.10
N ILE A 31 -6.19 -7.24 -13.37
CA ILE A 31 -6.80 -5.98 -13.75
C ILE A 31 -8.30 -6.17 -13.88
N SER A 32 -9.08 -5.39 -13.14
CA SER A 32 -10.54 -5.39 -13.24
C SER A 32 -11.03 -4.97 -14.64
N GLN A 33 -12.32 -5.14 -14.90
CA GLN A 33 -12.93 -4.66 -16.14
C GLN A 33 -12.62 -3.18 -16.34
N PRO A 34 -12.32 -2.75 -17.58
CA PRO A 34 -12.03 -1.35 -17.86
C PRO A 34 -13.20 -0.45 -17.43
N HIS A 35 -12.91 0.57 -16.65
CA HIS A 35 -13.86 1.60 -16.26
C HIS A 35 -13.40 2.95 -16.81
N ALA A 36 -14.25 3.65 -17.55
CA ALA A 36 -13.95 4.93 -18.20
C ALA A 36 -12.58 4.98 -18.93
N GLY A 37 -12.17 3.85 -19.53
CA GLY A 37 -10.89 3.71 -20.25
C GLY A 37 -9.67 3.42 -19.37
N LEU A 38 -9.82 3.41 -18.07
CA LEU A 38 -8.79 2.98 -17.13
C LEU A 38 -8.85 1.48 -16.88
N ARG A 39 -7.73 0.91 -16.48
CA ARG A 39 -7.60 -0.48 -16.04
C ARG A 39 -7.08 -0.50 -14.59
N PRO A 40 -7.96 -0.22 -13.62
CA PRO A 40 -7.55 -0.19 -12.22
C PRO A 40 -7.34 -1.59 -11.65
N TRP A 41 -6.52 -1.66 -10.63
CA TRP A 41 -6.45 -2.82 -9.78
C TRP A 41 -7.74 -2.94 -8.95
N PRO A 42 -8.32 -4.13 -8.78
CA PRO A 42 -9.47 -4.30 -7.90
C PRO A 42 -9.06 -4.13 -6.44
N THR A 43 -10.01 -3.70 -5.62
CA THR A 43 -9.83 -3.59 -4.16
C THR A 43 -9.60 -4.95 -3.49
N ARG A 44 -10.11 -6.01 -4.12
CA ARG A 44 -9.92 -7.40 -3.69
C ARG A 44 -9.45 -8.24 -4.85
N PRO A 45 -8.69 -9.31 -4.59
CA PRO A 45 -8.33 -10.26 -5.64
C PRO A 45 -9.57 -10.77 -6.39
N LEU A 46 -9.40 -11.05 -7.68
CA LEU A 46 -10.47 -11.65 -8.48
C LEU A 46 -10.59 -13.13 -8.11
N MET A 47 -11.44 -13.42 -7.14
CA MET A 47 -11.56 -14.74 -6.48
C MET A 47 -11.96 -15.86 -7.44
N ASP A 48 -12.66 -15.53 -8.52
CA ASP A 48 -13.03 -16.45 -9.61
C ASP A 48 -11.82 -16.99 -10.39
N GLN A 49 -10.68 -16.33 -10.28
CA GLN A 49 -9.41 -16.74 -10.91
C GLN A 49 -8.46 -17.45 -9.92
N LEU A 50 -8.86 -17.62 -8.67
CA LEU A 50 -8.03 -18.20 -7.62
C LEU A 50 -8.55 -19.55 -7.16
N GLU A 51 -7.63 -20.42 -6.77
CA GLU A 51 -7.88 -21.70 -6.12
C GLU A 51 -7.09 -21.78 -4.81
N LEU A 52 -7.56 -22.64 -3.90
CA LEU A 52 -6.77 -22.98 -2.74
C LEU A 52 -5.46 -23.66 -3.15
N ALA A 53 -4.35 -23.21 -2.58
CA ALA A 53 -3.08 -23.90 -2.77
C ALA A 53 -3.13 -25.31 -2.14
N PRO A 54 -2.38 -26.28 -2.65
CA PRO A 54 -2.32 -27.61 -2.06
C PRO A 54 -1.95 -27.53 -0.57
N GLY A 55 -2.82 -28.04 0.28
CA GLY A 55 -2.68 -28.01 1.74
C GLY A 55 -3.32 -26.80 2.43
N GLN A 56 -3.81 -25.83 1.68
CA GLN A 56 -4.57 -24.69 2.21
C GLN A 56 -6.02 -25.10 2.47
N THR A 57 -6.62 -24.61 3.54
CA THR A 57 -8.00 -24.97 3.94
C THR A 57 -9.02 -23.89 3.65
N ARG A 58 -8.60 -22.62 3.56
CA ARG A 58 -9.44 -21.48 3.25
C ARG A 58 -8.61 -20.37 2.57
N PHE A 59 -9.27 -19.42 1.93
CA PHE A 59 -8.65 -18.15 1.61
C PHE A 59 -8.62 -17.23 2.85
N PRO A 60 -7.67 -16.29 2.95
CA PRO A 60 -7.79 -15.17 3.88
C PRO A 60 -9.06 -14.36 3.59
N ASP A 61 -9.69 -13.82 4.60
CA ASP A 61 -10.78 -12.85 4.43
C ASP A 61 -10.22 -11.52 3.92
N ASP A 62 -9.02 -11.17 4.38
CA ASP A 62 -8.22 -10.06 3.90
C ASP A 62 -6.78 -10.52 3.58
N PHE A 63 -6.39 -10.46 2.30
CA PHE A 63 -5.05 -10.82 1.85
C PHE A 63 -3.96 -9.86 2.31
N GLU A 64 -4.33 -8.68 2.78
CA GLU A 64 -3.41 -7.65 3.26
C GLU A 64 -3.28 -7.66 4.80
N ASP A 65 -4.15 -8.34 5.51
CA ASP A 65 -4.08 -8.44 6.97
C ASP A 65 -3.15 -9.60 7.41
N PRO A 66 -1.99 -9.31 8.02
CA PRO A 66 -1.10 -10.34 8.53
C PRO A 66 -1.74 -11.24 9.60
N ALA A 67 -2.75 -10.73 10.32
CA ALA A 67 -3.44 -11.49 11.36
C ALA A 67 -4.38 -12.56 10.78
N ASP A 68 -4.79 -12.43 9.52
CA ASP A 68 -5.65 -13.39 8.83
C ASP A 68 -4.87 -14.51 8.11
N ILE A 69 -3.54 -14.44 8.14
CA ILE A 69 -2.71 -15.50 7.57
C ILE A 69 -2.78 -16.76 8.43
N ASP A 70 -3.21 -17.88 7.84
CA ASP A 70 -3.17 -19.18 8.54
C ASP A 70 -1.70 -19.60 8.71
N PRO A 71 -1.23 -19.83 9.95
CA PRO A 71 0.13 -20.30 10.21
C PRO A 71 0.43 -21.65 9.55
N ASN A 72 -0.60 -22.43 9.19
CA ASN A 72 -0.47 -23.71 8.51
C ASN A 72 -0.49 -23.60 6.97
N ASP A 73 -0.68 -22.40 6.43
CA ASP A 73 -0.61 -22.21 4.97
C ASP A 73 0.71 -22.72 4.42
N PRO A 74 0.69 -23.36 3.24
CA PRO A 74 1.87 -23.97 2.66
C PRO A 74 2.94 -22.92 2.37
N THR A 75 4.18 -23.25 2.70
CA THR A 75 5.35 -22.42 2.40
C THR A 75 6.12 -22.99 1.23
N GLU A 76 6.67 -22.11 0.41
CA GLU A 76 7.62 -22.45 -0.65
C GLU A 76 8.98 -21.88 -0.32
N THR A 77 10.01 -22.68 -0.52
CA THR A 77 11.40 -22.26 -0.33
C THR A 77 12.05 -22.06 -1.68
N LEU A 78 12.52 -20.85 -1.94
CA LEU A 78 13.27 -20.50 -3.14
C LEU A 78 14.76 -20.34 -2.80
N ILE A 79 15.62 -20.87 -3.66
CA ILE A 79 17.07 -20.90 -3.45
C ILE A 79 17.72 -19.96 -4.46
N ALA A 80 18.52 -19.01 -3.96
CA ALA A 80 19.30 -18.11 -4.80
C ALA A 80 20.27 -18.88 -5.69
N GLY A 81 20.33 -18.53 -6.97
CA GLY A 81 21.16 -19.18 -7.99
C GLY A 81 20.55 -20.44 -8.60
N SER A 82 19.43 -20.95 -8.05
CA SER A 82 18.63 -22.04 -8.62
C SER A 82 17.26 -21.56 -9.06
N ASP A 83 16.53 -20.89 -8.18
CA ASP A 83 15.14 -20.50 -8.40
C ASP A 83 15.02 -19.00 -8.72
N PHE A 84 16.01 -18.21 -8.29
CA PHE A 84 16.10 -16.77 -8.61
C PHE A 84 17.55 -16.29 -8.55
N ASP A 85 17.85 -15.22 -9.29
CA ASP A 85 19.16 -14.56 -9.29
C ASP A 85 19.17 -13.32 -8.40
N ILE A 86 18.08 -12.57 -8.38
CA ILE A 86 17.96 -11.29 -7.68
C ILE A 86 16.60 -11.22 -6.99
N ALA A 87 16.59 -10.82 -5.72
CA ALA A 87 15.39 -10.48 -4.98
C ALA A 87 15.32 -8.95 -4.79
N ILE A 88 14.18 -8.35 -5.15
CA ILE A 88 13.91 -6.93 -4.94
C ILE A 88 12.91 -6.79 -3.79
N LEU A 89 13.30 -6.10 -2.72
CA LEU A 89 12.48 -5.87 -1.54
C LEU A 89 11.85 -4.47 -1.64
N ALA A 90 10.64 -4.40 -2.17
CA ALA A 90 9.88 -3.15 -2.33
C ALA A 90 8.90 -2.94 -1.16
N ILE A 91 9.40 -3.02 0.07
CA ILE A 91 8.65 -2.87 1.32
C ILE A 91 9.28 -1.81 2.21
N PRO A 92 8.49 -1.18 3.12
CA PRO A 92 9.02 -0.16 4.03
C PRO A 92 10.20 -0.68 4.85
N GLY A 93 11.25 0.14 4.99
CA GLY A 93 12.48 -0.24 5.67
C GLY A 93 12.31 -0.77 7.09
N THR A 94 11.31 -0.29 7.82
CA THR A 94 10.98 -0.77 9.17
C THR A 94 10.44 -2.20 9.19
N ALA A 95 9.67 -2.60 8.16
CA ALA A 95 9.17 -3.96 8.00
C ALA A 95 10.27 -4.95 7.60
N LEU A 96 11.33 -4.47 6.96
CA LEU A 96 12.47 -5.30 6.58
C LEU A 96 13.21 -5.92 7.76
N ARG A 97 13.12 -5.32 8.95
CA ARG A 97 13.79 -5.85 10.16
C ARG A 97 13.35 -7.27 10.49
N GLU A 98 12.06 -7.55 10.35
CA GLU A 98 11.50 -8.88 10.61
C GLU A 98 11.84 -9.88 9.51
N ILE A 99 11.71 -9.43 8.25
CA ILE A 99 11.89 -10.30 7.07
C ILE A 99 13.36 -10.61 6.81
N CYS A 100 14.25 -9.64 7.06
CA CYS A 100 15.67 -9.73 6.76
C CYS A 100 16.54 -10.18 7.95
N GLN A 101 15.95 -10.76 8.99
CA GLN A 101 16.73 -11.23 10.15
C GLN A 101 17.96 -12.06 9.77
N PRO A 102 17.89 -13.06 8.87
CA PRO A 102 19.07 -13.83 8.48
C PRO A 102 20.18 -12.97 7.84
N LEU A 103 19.82 -11.92 7.10
CA LEU A 103 20.77 -10.99 6.50
C LEU A 103 21.43 -10.11 7.56
N THR A 104 20.65 -9.61 8.52
CA THR A 104 21.19 -8.78 9.62
C THR A 104 22.09 -9.55 10.57
N ASP A 105 21.87 -10.85 10.68
CA ASP A 105 22.73 -11.73 11.48
C ASP A 105 24.02 -12.07 10.75
N ALA A 106 23.98 -12.17 9.44
CA ALA A 106 25.13 -12.46 8.60
C ALA A 106 26.03 -11.24 8.35
N ASP A 107 25.46 -10.05 8.26
CA ASP A 107 26.20 -8.81 7.95
C ASP A 107 25.79 -7.65 8.89
N PRO A 108 26.70 -7.22 9.77
CA PRO A 108 26.47 -6.07 10.64
C PRO A 108 26.19 -4.74 9.90
N ALA A 109 26.58 -4.61 8.64
CA ALA A 109 26.27 -3.41 7.85
C ALA A 109 24.78 -3.35 7.53
N TRP A 110 24.14 -4.48 7.23
CA TRP A 110 22.70 -4.59 7.07
C TRP A 110 21.96 -4.19 8.35
N ARG A 111 22.40 -4.71 9.48
CA ARG A 111 21.82 -4.36 10.78
C ARG A 111 21.87 -2.85 11.02
N ARG A 112 23.04 -2.23 10.87
CA ARG A 112 23.19 -0.77 11.03
C ARG A 112 22.31 0.02 10.04
N CYS A 113 22.18 -0.45 8.80
CA CYS A 113 21.32 0.19 7.79
C CYS A 113 19.86 0.18 8.22
N LEU A 114 19.34 -0.99 8.62
CA LEU A 114 17.96 -1.12 9.05
C LEU A 114 17.68 -0.41 10.38
N ASP A 115 18.64 -0.39 11.30
CA ASP A 115 18.51 0.33 12.58
C ASP A 115 18.48 1.85 12.40
N ALA A 116 19.14 2.35 11.35
CA ALA A 116 19.12 3.77 11.00
C ALA A 116 17.87 4.20 10.25
N MET A 117 17.07 3.25 9.74
CA MET A 117 15.81 3.55 9.05
C MET A 117 14.72 3.88 10.08
N SER A 118 14.06 5.00 9.87
CA SER A 118 12.87 5.39 10.59
C SER A 118 11.71 5.57 9.63
N SER A 119 10.49 5.33 10.10
CA SER A 119 9.27 5.68 9.38
C SER A 119 8.52 6.74 10.16
N CYS A 120 7.84 7.60 9.42
CA CYS A 120 6.90 8.55 9.99
C CYS A 120 5.49 8.08 9.61
N PRO A 121 4.59 7.89 10.57
CA PRO A 121 3.20 7.64 10.24
C PRO A 121 2.63 8.86 9.51
N THR A 122 1.83 8.62 8.49
CA THR A 122 1.15 9.65 7.73
C THR A 122 -0.35 9.47 7.81
N LEU A 123 -1.07 10.58 7.85
CA LEU A 123 -2.53 10.63 7.74
C LEU A 123 -2.88 11.08 6.33
N SER A 124 -3.79 10.37 5.69
CA SER A 124 -4.39 10.79 4.42
C SER A 124 -5.91 10.75 4.56
N ALA A 125 -6.56 11.79 4.09
CA ALA A 125 -8.01 11.89 4.04
C ALA A 125 -8.44 12.30 2.63
N GLN A 126 -9.51 11.68 2.14
CA GLN A 126 -10.15 12.09 0.90
C GLN A 126 -11.43 12.84 1.24
N LEU A 127 -11.65 13.96 0.55
CA LEU A 127 -12.81 14.82 0.75
C LEU A 127 -13.50 15.03 -0.61
N TRP A 128 -14.77 14.69 -0.67
CA TRP A 128 -15.63 14.98 -1.82
C TRP A 128 -16.54 16.14 -1.47
N THR A 129 -16.61 17.14 -2.34
CA THR A 129 -17.37 18.37 -2.12
C THR A 129 -18.48 18.55 -3.16
N GLU A 130 -19.60 19.10 -2.74
CA GLU A 130 -20.67 19.52 -3.65
C GLU A 130 -20.29 20.78 -4.44
N LYS A 131 -19.27 21.50 -3.98
CA LYS A 131 -18.74 22.69 -4.65
C LYS A 131 -17.55 22.31 -5.53
N THR A 132 -17.44 23.01 -6.67
CA THR A 132 -16.24 22.90 -7.51
C THR A 132 -15.05 23.63 -6.85
N PRO A 133 -13.79 23.33 -7.27
CA PRO A 133 -12.62 24.08 -6.81
C PRO A 133 -12.75 25.61 -6.97
N GLU A 134 -13.34 26.08 -8.09
CA GLU A 134 -13.57 27.50 -8.34
C GLU A 134 -14.57 28.09 -7.34
N GLN A 135 -15.64 27.36 -7.00
CA GLN A 135 -16.61 27.78 -6.00
C GLN A 135 -16.05 27.78 -4.58
N LEU A 136 -14.99 27.01 -4.33
CA LEU A 136 -14.22 27.05 -3.09
C LEU A 136 -13.18 28.18 -3.10
N GLY A 137 -13.08 28.95 -4.18
CA GLY A 137 -12.16 30.07 -4.30
C GLY A 137 -10.75 29.72 -4.79
N TRP A 138 -10.56 28.52 -5.31
CA TRP A 138 -9.25 28.04 -5.77
C TRP A 138 -8.85 28.58 -7.15
N GLY A 139 -9.79 29.14 -7.91
CA GLY A 139 -9.56 29.68 -9.25
C GLY A 139 -9.06 28.62 -10.22
N ASP A 140 -8.30 29.06 -11.25
CA ASP A 140 -7.76 28.19 -12.30
C ASP A 140 -6.48 27.44 -11.87
N MET A 141 -6.22 27.31 -10.59
CA MET A 141 -5.02 26.62 -10.10
C MET A 141 -5.33 25.17 -9.71
N PRO A 142 -5.27 24.22 -10.66
CA PRO A 142 -5.16 22.82 -10.28
C PRO A 142 -3.81 22.66 -9.59
N GLY A 143 -3.79 22.18 -8.37
CA GLY A 143 -2.52 22.15 -7.73
C GLY A 143 -2.49 21.43 -6.39
N ILE A 144 -1.27 21.29 -5.96
CA ILE A 144 -0.92 20.86 -4.63
C ILE A 144 -0.52 22.09 -3.85
N THR A 145 -1.20 22.37 -2.74
CA THR A 145 -0.79 23.38 -1.78
C THR A 145 -0.24 22.72 -0.53
N THR A 146 0.82 23.29 0.00
CA THR A 146 1.48 22.83 1.22
C THR A 146 1.56 23.96 2.23
N GLY A 147 1.78 23.64 3.50
CA GLY A 147 1.94 24.65 4.55
C GLY A 147 0.66 24.94 5.33
N HIS A 148 -0.37 24.12 5.17
CA HIS A 148 -1.53 24.13 6.05
C HIS A 148 -1.19 23.62 7.46
N VAL A 149 -2.14 23.71 8.36
CA VAL A 149 -2.01 23.25 9.75
C VAL A 149 -1.91 21.71 9.78
N LEU A 150 -0.98 21.21 10.60
CA LEU A 150 -0.85 19.78 10.85
C LEU A 150 -2.13 19.22 11.54
N PRO A 151 -2.48 17.94 11.31
CA PRO A 151 -1.74 16.93 10.55
C PRO A 151 -2.01 16.90 9.05
N LEU A 152 -3.01 17.59 8.55
CA LEU A 152 -3.38 17.58 7.11
C LEU A 152 -2.76 18.81 6.40
N SER A 153 -1.45 18.89 6.41
CA SER A 153 -0.69 20.05 5.95
C SER A 153 -0.59 20.19 4.43
N THR A 154 -0.94 19.19 3.68
CA THR A 154 -0.91 19.20 2.22
C THR A 154 -2.31 18.93 1.68
N TRP A 155 -2.72 19.75 0.72
CA TRP A 155 -3.98 19.66 0.02
C TRP A 155 -3.72 19.50 -1.47
N SER A 156 -4.27 18.47 -2.09
CA SER A 156 -4.19 18.22 -3.52
C SER A 156 -5.58 18.22 -4.14
N ASP A 157 -5.76 18.98 -5.22
CA ASP A 157 -6.97 18.88 -6.02
C ASP A 157 -6.90 17.63 -6.91
N MET A 158 -7.83 16.72 -6.70
CA MET A 158 -7.99 15.47 -7.42
C MET A 158 -9.27 15.44 -8.25
N THR A 159 -9.92 16.59 -8.46
CA THR A 159 -11.21 16.70 -9.18
C THR A 159 -11.17 16.11 -10.58
N HIS A 160 -10.00 16.10 -11.21
CA HIS A 160 -9.78 15.46 -12.51
C HIS A 160 -10.01 13.95 -12.52
N LEU A 161 -10.10 13.30 -11.36
CA LEU A 161 -10.42 11.87 -11.24
C LEU A 161 -11.92 11.58 -11.20
N LEU A 162 -12.77 12.55 -10.89
CA LEU A 162 -14.23 12.37 -10.80
C LEU A 162 -14.86 11.70 -12.04
N PRO A 163 -14.43 11.99 -13.29
CA PRO A 163 -14.97 11.31 -14.47
C PRO A 163 -14.70 9.80 -14.50
N PHE A 164 -13.77 9.32 -13.68
CA PHE A 164 -13.40 7.90 -13.57
C PHE A 164 -14.03 7.21 -12.38
N GLU A 165 -14.76 7.94 -11.54
CA GLU A 165 -15.53 7.41 -10.43
C GLU A 165 -16.96 7.05 -10.89
N GLU A 166 -17.58 6.05 -10.25
CA GLU A 166 -18.96 5.69 -10.57
C GLU A 166 -19.91 6.79 -10.08
N ALA A 167 -20.60 7.45 -11.01
CA ALA A 167 -21.74 8.33 -10.80
C ALA A 167 -21.66 9.19 -9.51
N SER A 168 -20.54 9.87 -9.31
CA SER A 168 -20.35 10.73 -8.14
C SER A 168 -21.27 11.94 -8.22
N PRO A 169 -22.08 12.23 -7.20
CA PRO A 169 -22.86 13.47 -7.12
C PRO A 169 -22.01 14.70 -6.76
N TYR A 170 -20.73 14.48 -6.51
CA TYR A 170 -19.79 15.53 -6.08
C TYR A 170 -19.15 16.24 -7.26
N HIS A 171 -18.70 17.47 -7.03
CA HIS A 171 -18.09 18.32 -8.02
C HIS A 171 -16.64 18.68 -7.73
N GLY A 172 -16.15 18.31 -6.55
CA GLY A 172 -14.76 18.42 -6.16
C GLY A 172 -14.29 17.14 -5.46
N HIS A 173 -13.04 16.76 -5.69
CA HIS A 173 -12.37 15.66 -5.00
C HIS A 173 -10.99 16.14 -4.56
N HIS A 174 -10.69 16.00 -3.29
CA HIS A 174 -9.48 16.51 -2.69
C HIS A 174 -8.80 15.43 -1.85
N LEU A 175 -7.48 15.36 -1.94
CA LEU A 175 -6.66 14.54 -1.08
C LEU A 175 -5.90 15.44 -0.11
N LEU A 176 -6.12 15.25 1.18
CA LEU A 176 -5.39 15.91 2.25
C LEU A 176 -4.42 14.90 2.87
N CYS A 177 -3.19 15.31 3.12
CA CYS A 177 -2.23 14.43 3.78
C CYS A 177 -1.20 15.19 4.60
N GLY A 178 -0.55 14.48 5.51
CA GLY A 178 0.52 15.00 6.33
C GLY A 178 1.00 14.00 7.38
N PRO A 179 1.94 14.40 8.24
CA PRO A 179 2.40 13.55 9.33
C PRO A 179 1.27 13.31 10.34
N HIS A 180 1.03 12.06 10.66
CA HIS A 180 0.03 11.68 11.66
C HIS A 180 0.60 11.86 13.07
N PRO A 181 -0.05 12.63 13.95
CA PRO A 181 0.34 12.67 15.35
C PRO A 181 0.09 11.30 16.00
N ILE A 182 1.06 10.79 16.74
CA ILE A 182 0.89 9.53 17.49
C ILE A 182 0.11 9.85 18.77
N THR A 183 -1.18 10.07 18.64
CA THR A 183 -2.08 10.43 19.77
C THR A 183 -2.83 9.24 20.34
N GLY A 184 -2.84 8.11 19.65
CA GLY A 184 -3.69 6.96 19.97
C GLY A 184 -5.14 7.10 19.55
N GLU A 185 -5.53 8.22 18.95
CA GLU A 185 -6.85 8.41 18.35
C GLU A 185 -6.94 7.73 16.99
N PRO A 186 -8.12 7.22 16.61
CA PRO A 186 -8.35 6.68 15.28
C PRO A 186 -8.07 7.74 14.20
N PRO A 187 -7.45 7.36 13.08
CA PRO A 187 -7.11 8.31 12.00
C PRO A 187 -8.34 9.09 11.48
N ARG A 188 -9.50 8.44 11.41
CA ARG A 188 -10.75 9.08 10.99
C ARG A 188 -11.15 10.22 11.92
N ASP A 189 -11.10 9.99 13.22
CA ASP A 189 -11.51 10.97 14.22
C ASP A 189 -10.55 12.16 14.24
N THR A 190 -9.26 11.91 14.10
CA THR A 190 -8.26 12.98 13.92
C THR A 190 -8.55 13.84 12.69
N ALA A 191 -8.88 13.22 11.55
CA ALA A 191 -9.19 13.95 10.33
C ALA A 191 -10.51 14.75 10.45
N MET A 192 -11.54 14.16 11.07
CA MET A 192 -12.84 14.82 11.27
C MET A 192 -12.70 16.03 12.19
N THR A 193 -12.04 15.89 13.32
CA THR A 193 -11.78 17.01 14.25
C THR A 193 -11.02 18.14 13.55
N TRP A 194 -10.00 17.77 12.74
CA TRP A 194 -9.26 18.78 11.99
C TRP A 194 -10.14 19.52 10.98
N LEU A 195 -11.01 18.82 10.27
CA LEU A 195 -11.95 19.43 9.32
C LEU A 195 -12.95 20.36 10.04
N GLU A 196 -13.50 19.94 11.16
CA GLU A 196 -14.43 20.74 11.97
C GLU A 196 -13.78 22.02 12.52
N ASP A 197 -12.50 21.95 12.91
CA ASP A 197 -11.78 23.10 13.46
C ASP A 197 -11.34 24.13 12.41
N HIS A 198 -11.26 23.74 11.14
CA HIS A 198 -10.64 24.58 10.09
C HIS A 198 -11.56 24.89 8.90
N PHE A 199 -12.74 24.28 8.86
CA PHE A 199 -13.75 24.54 7.84
C PHE A 199 -15.07 24.93 8.51
N GLU A 200 -15.40 26.22 8.47
CA GLU A 200 -16.72 26.75 8.83
C GLU A 200 -17.63 26.88 7.58
#